data_df6f76b322f3656afa44a737948e6d29
#
_entry.id   df6f76b322f3656afa44a737948e6d29
#
_cell.length_a   1.000
_cell.length_b   1.000
_cell.length_c   1.000
_cell.angle_alpha   90.00
_cell.angle_beta   90.00
_cell.angle_gamma   90.00
#
_symmetry.space_group_name_H-M   'P 1'
#
loop_
_entity.id
_entity.type
_entity.pdbx_description
1 polymer ?
#
loop_
_entity_poly.entity_id
_entity_poly.type
_entity_poly.pdbx_seq_one_letter_code
_entity_poly.pdbx_strand_id
1 'polypeptide(L)'
;ETLRGPMSLGDALPIVRQIIDGIEAAHENGVVHRDLKPANIKVKPDGTVKILDFGLAKALVPGAASGSHPDDSPTMTIEATQAGMILGTAAYMSPEQAKGKSADQRADIWAFGVIVHELLTGKRLFTGETAVEILGQVLNREPDVSEAPRRVQPLLRWCLEKERKDRLAAIGDARRLLAEGETAPVAAATAPMWRRPVAWLVAAAALVAAVALWKGPTPVEQAEARLTIALPSGQELPSYPAITSDGKTIAYTARPGSDEPPLFPRGINALDAPA
;
A
#
# COMPACT_ATOMS: atom_id res chain seq x y z
N GLU A 1 -5.10 -1.37 -38.72
CA GLU A 1 -5.23 -0.04 -38.14
C GLU A 1 -4.53 -0.04 -36.79
N THR A 2 -3.91 1.08 -36.41
CA THR A 2 -3.26 1.19 -35.09
C THR A 2 -4.32 1.50 -34.04
N LEU A 3 -4.17 0.88 -32.87
CA LEU A 3 -5.07 1.07 -31.73
C LEU A 3 -5.14 2.55 -31.32
N ARG A 4 -6.34 3.13 -31.27
CA ARG A 4 -6.57 4.53 -30.88
C ARG A 4 -7.86 4.66 -30.07
N GLY A 5 -7.85 5.49 -29.02
CA GLY A 5 -9.02 5.85 -28.22
C GLY A 5 -9.50 7.28 -28.51
N PRO A 6 -10.59 7.74 -27.85
CA PRO A 6 -11.37 6.95 -26.91
C PRO A 6 -12.33 5.96 -27.60
N MET A 7 -12.48 4.79 -27.01
CA MET A 7 -13.46 3.78 -27.42
C MET A 7 -14.54 3.60 -26.35
N SER A 8 -15.76 3.23 -26.79
CA SER A 8 -16.75 2.75 -25.83
C SER A 8 -16.27 1.47 -25.15
N LEU A 9 -16.73 1.22 -23.93
CA LEU A 9 -16.37 0.00 -23.23
C LEU A 9 -16.77 -1.27 -24.00
N GLY A 10 -17.92 -1.24 -24.69
CA GLY A 10 -18.40 -2.36 -25.50
C GLY A 10 -17.47 -2.69 -26.66
N ASP A 11 -16.95 -1.69 -27.35
CA ASP A 11 -16.03 -1.85 -28.48
C ASP A 11 -14.61 -2.22 -28.01
N ALA A 12 -14.19 -1.70 -26.87
CA ALA A 12 -12.86 -1.94 -26.34
C ALA A 12 -12.70 -3.37 -25.77
N LEU A 13 -13.73 -3.92 -25.10
CA LEU A 13 -13.64 -5.22 -24.42
C LEU A 13 -13.22 -6.39 -25.32
N PRO A 14 -13.75 -6.56 -26.53
CA PRO A 14 -13.30 -7.62 -27.43
C PRO A 14 -11.82 -7.49 -27.81
N ILE A 15 -11.34 -6.26 -27.98
CA ILE A 15 -9.93 -5.97 -28.31
C ILE A 15 -9.05 -6.27 -27.09
N VAL A 16 -9.44 -5.79 -25.91
CA VAL A 16 -8.71 -6.00 -24.65
C VAL A 16 -8.56 -7.49 -24.34
N ARG A 17 -9.63 -8.29 -24.55
CA ARG A 17 -9.57 -9.76 -24.37
C ARG A 17 -8.56 -10.41 -25.32
N GLN A 18 -8.53 -10.03 -26.58
CA GLN A 18 -7.57 -10.57 -27.55
C GLN A 18 -6.12 -10.14 -27.22
N ILE A 19 -5.93 -8.93 -26.67
CA ILE A 19 -4.60 -8.51 -26.20
C ILE A 19 -4.15 -9.41 -25.02
N ILE A 20 -5.04 -9.69 -24.06
CA ILE A 20 -4.77 -10.60 -22.95
C ILE A 20 -4.37 -11.97 -23.48
N ASP A 21 -5.14 -12.55 -24.43
CA ASP A 21 -4.90 -13.85 -25.01
C ASP A 21 -3.52 -13.93 -25.68
N GLY A 22 -3.16 -12.89 -26.45
CA GLY A 22 -1.89 -12.83 -27.14
C GLY A 22 -0.68 -12.68 -26.20
N ILE A 23 -0.81 -11.87 -25.15
CA ILE A 23 0.26 -11.68 -24.14
C ILE A 23 0.41 -12.96 -23.30
N GLU A 24 -0.70 -13.57 -22.87
CA GLU A 24 -0.69 -14.81 -22.08
C GLU A 24 0.00 -15.94 -22.85
N ALA A 25 -0.39 -16.16 -24.11
CA ALA A 25 0.24 -17.16 -24.95
C ALA A 25 1.77 -16.95 -25.09
N ALA A 26 2.22 -15.70 -25.15
CA ALA A 26 3.65 -15.40 -25.18
C ALA A 26 4.32 -15.71 -23.84
N HIS A 27 3.71 -15.30 -22.72
CA HIS A 27 4.23 -15.53 -21.38
C HIS A 27 4.33 -17.02 -21.03
N GLU A 28 3.34 -17.83 -21.42
CA GLU A 28 3.36 -19.30 -21.25
C GLU A 28 4.53 -19.97 -21.99
N ASN A 29 4.97 -19.35 -23.09
CA ASN A 29 6.14 -19.79 -23.85
C ASN A 29 7.45 -19.09 -23.39
N GLY A 30 7.44 -18.43 -22.25
CA GLY A 30 8.62 -17.76 -21.69
C GLY A 30 9.04 -16.50 -22.44
N VAL A 31 8.17 -15.95 -23.31
CA VAL A 31 8.44 -14.74 -24.09
C VAL A 31 7.81 -13.54 -23.42
N VAL A 32 8.61 -12.56 -23.05
CA VAL A 32 8.16 -11.27 -22.49
C VAL A 32 8.35 -10.21 -23.57
N HIS A 33 7.32 -9.40 -23.80
CA HIS A 33 7.32 -8.40 -24.88
C HIS A 33 8.28 -7.23 -24.59
N ARG A 34 8.21 -6.64 -23.39
CA ARG A 34 9.04 -5.55 -22.86
C ARG A 34 8.91 -4.18 -23.52
N ASP A 35 8.29 -4.08 -24.68
CA ASP A 35 8.02 -2.83 -25.41
C ASP A 35 6.56 -2.77 -25.91
N LEU A 36 5.63 -3.22 -25.06
CA LEU A 36 4.21 -3.21 -25.40
C LEU A 36 3.70 -1.76 -25.42
N LYS A 37 3.11 -1.37 -26.54
CA LYS A 37 2.56 -0.02 -26.80
C LYS A 37 1.51 -0.06 -27.92
N PRO A 38 0.64 0.94 -28.06
CA PRO A 38 -0.39 0.96 -29.12
C PRO A 38 0.17 0.81 -30.53
N ALA A 39 1.38 1.31 -30.78
CA ALA A 39 2.03 1.17 -32.09
C ALA A 39 2.27 -0.30 -32.48
N ASN A 40 2.51 -1.17 -31.48
CA ASN A 40 2.77 -2.60 -31.65
C ASN A 40 1.48 -3.44 -31.62
N ILE A 41 0.31 -2.82 -31.49
CA ILE A 41 -0.99 -3.50 -31.53
C ILE A 41 -1.74 -3.08 -32.78
N LYS A 42 -2.09 -4.04 -33.61
CA LYS A 42 -2.83 -3.81 -34.86
C LYS A 42 -4.17 -4.51 -34.79
N VAL A 43 -5.23 -3.78 -35.12
CA VAL A 43 -6.57 -4.33 -35.28
C VAL A 43 -6.86 -4.43 -36.77
N LYS A 44 -7.20 -5.60 -37.25
CA LYS A 44 -7.59 -5.84 -38.62
C LYS A 44 -9.04 -5.41 -38.84
N PRO A 45 -9.49 -5.25 -40.14
CA PRO A 45 -10.87 -4.93 -40.45
C PRO A 45 -11.90 -5.96 -39.95
N ASP A 46 -11.48 -7.22 -39.78
CA ASP A 46 -12.28 -8.31 -39.24
C ASP A 46 -12.35 -8.33 -37.71
N GLY A 47 -11.74 -7.33 -37.02
CA GLY A 47 -11.68 -7.23 -35.58
C GLY A 47 -10.58 -8.08 -34.93
N THR A 48 -9.78 -8.80 -35.71
CA THR A 48 -8.66 -9.60 -35.19
C THR A 48 -7.52 -8.71 -34.70
N VAL A 49 -7.07 -8.90 -33.47
CA VAL A 49 -5.90 -8.20 -32.89
C VAL A 49 -4.62 -8.97 -33.18
N LYS A 50 -3.56 -8.24 -33.54
CA LYS A 50 -2.22 -8.75 -33.66
C LYS A 50 -1.25 -7.90 -32.85
N ILE A 51 -0.45 -8.56 -32.02
CA ILE A 51 0.63 -7.94 -31.28
C ILE A 51 1.92 -8.22 -32.07
N LEU A 52 2.68 -7.17 -32.34
CA LEU A 52 3.90 -7.18 -33.15
C LEU A 52 5.13 -6.98 -32.27
N ASP A 53 6.30 -7.35 -32.81
CA ASP A 53 7.62 -7.02 -32.25
C ASP A 53 7.88 -7.57 -30.84
N PHE A 54 7.50 -8.82 -30.58
CA PHE A 54 7.85 -9.54 -29.35
C PHE A 54 9.37 -9.66 -29.17
N GLY A 55 9.89 -9.20 -28.03
CA GLY A 55 11.24 -9.55 -27.55
C GLY A 55 12.42 -8.93 -28.30
N LEU A 56 12.21 -8.06 -29.29
CA LEU A 56 13.32 -7.42 -30.04
C LEU A 56 14.23 -6.55 -29.14
N ALA A 57 13.72 -6.05 -28.03
CA ALA A 57 14.50 -5.26 -27.07
C ALA A 57 15.66 -6.05 -26.40
N LYS A 58 15.64 -7.40 -26.44
CA LYS A 58 16.70 -8.23 -25.87
C LYS A 58 17.95 -8.29 -26.76
N ALA A 59 17.82 -7.99 -28.05
CA ALA A 59 18.90 -8.06 -29.03
C ALA A 59 19.77 -6.78 -29.09
N LEU A 60 19.33 -5.70 -28.45
CA LEU A 60 20.02 -4.39 -28.52
C LEU A 60 20.86 -4.08 -27.27
N VAL A 61 20.98 -4.99 -26.32
CA VAL A 61 21.95 -4.89 -25.21
C VAL A 61 23.16 -5.72 -25.59
N PRO A 62 24.29 -5.10 -26.03
CA PRO A 62 25.52 -5.82 -26.25
C PRO A 62 26.01 -6.36 -24.90
N GLY A 63 25.99 -7.69 -24.68
CA GLY A 63 26.51 -8.32 -23.47
C GLY A 63 25.65 -9.39 -22.81
N ALA A 64 24.43 -9.68 -23.30
CA ALA A 64 23.57 -10.71 -22.69
C ALA A 64 23.81 -12.15 -23.19
N ALA A 65 24.94 -12.40 -23.89
CA ALA A 65 25.40 -13.74 -24.21
C ALA A 65 26.62 -14.08 -23.34
N SER A 66 26.42 -15.06 -22.42
CA SER A 66 27.46 -15.75 -21.64
C SER A 66 28.13 -14.98 -20.50
N GLY A 67 27.67 -15.24 -19.28
CA GLY A 67 28.53 -15.41 -18.09
C GLY A 67 29.42 -14.22 -17.73
N SER A 68 28.91 -13.21 -17.07
CA SER A 68 29.74 -12.31 -16.28
C SER A 68 28.93 -11.62 -15.17
N HIS A 69 29.52 -11.55 -14.03
CA HIS A 69 29.26 -10.97 -12.72
C HIS A 69 28.03 -10.05 -12.47
N PRO A 70 27.49 -10.09 -11.21
CA PRO A 70 26.28 -9.33 -10.80
C PRO A 70 26.44 -7.81 -10.71
N ASP A 71 27.62 -7.22 -10.95
CA ASP A 71 27.92 -5.83 -10.69
C ASP A 71 27.94 -4.91 -11.92
N ASP A 72 27.78 -5.45 -13.14
CA ASP A 72 27.68 -4.61 -14.34
C ASP A 72 26.22 -4.20 -14.59
N SER A 73 25.73 -3.21 -13.85
CA SER A 73 24.53 -2.45 -14.22
C SER A 73 24.81 -1.71 -15.54
N PRO A 74 24.09 -2.03 -16.64
CA PRO A 74 24.17 -1.20 -17.83
C PRO A 74 23.57 0.17 -17.48
N THR A 75 24.42 1.14 -17.20
CA THR A 75 24.08 2.56 -17.22
C THR A 75 23.42 2.81 -18.57
N MET A 76 22.11 3.15 -18.61
CA MET A 76 21.47 3.61 -19.83
C MET A 76 22.26 4.82 -20.32
N THR A 77 23.12 4.60 -21.29
CA THR A 77 23.88 5.66 -21.93
C THR A 77 22.86 6.54 -22.64
N ILE A 78 22.76 7.78 -22.20
CA ILE A 78 21.89 8.85 -22.70
C ILE A 78 22.10 9.10 -24.22
N GLU A 79 23.09 8.47 -24.82
CA GLU A 79 23.47 8.60 -26.23
C GLU A 79 22.59 7.82 -27.24
N ALA A 80 21.66 6.95 -26.80
CA ALA A 80 20.70 6.27 -27.69
C ALA A 80 19.43 7.10 -27.96
N THR A 81 19.43 8.37 -27.65
CA THR A 81 18.33 9.30 -27.84
C THR A 81 18.23 9.78 -29.31
N GLN A 82 17.69 8.97 -30.20
CA GLN A 82 16.90 9.52 -31.29
C GLN A 82 15.61 10.05 -30.65
N ALA A 83 15.60 11.33 -30.35
CA ALA A 83 14.70 12.03 -29.42
C ALA A 83 13.19 11.85 -29.63
N GLY A 84 12.72 11.40 -30.80
CA GLY A 84 11.29 11.17 -31.08
C GLY A 84 10.79 9.78 -30.77
N MET A 85 11.64 8.74 -30.83
CA MET A 85 11.25 7.33 -30.68
C MET A 85 11.13 6.93 -29.20
N ILE A 86 11.96 7.54 -28.33
CA ILE A 86 11.97 7.29 -26.88
C ILE A 86 10.80 8.00 -26.20
N LEU A 87 10.45 9.20 -26.61
CA LEU A 87 9.35 9.97 -26.02
C LEU A 87 8.02 9.22 -26.05
N GLY A 88 7.71 8.56 -27.19
CA GLY A 88 6.48 7.79 -27.35
C GLY A 88 6.44 6.50 -26.53
N THR A 89 7.59 5.88 -26.27
CA THR A 89 7.70 4.59 -25.55
C THR A 89 7.77 4.78 -24.04
N ALA A 90 8.37 5.87 -23.55
CA ALA A 90 8.57 6.14 -22.13
C ALA A 90 7.26 6.08 -21.31
N ALA A 91 6.13 6.50 -21.90
CA ALA A 91 4.83 6.52 -21.24
C ALA A 91 4.28 5.12 -20.90
N TYR A 92 4.75 4.07 -21.55
CA TYR A 92 4.31 2.67 -21.34
C TYR A 92 5.33 1.84 -20.52
N MET A 93 6.51 2.39 -20.24
CA MET A 93 7.53 1.70 -19.44
C MET A 93 7.05 1.47 -18.01
N SER A 94 7.32 0.30 -17.48
CA SER A 94 7.08 0.00 -16.08
C SER A 94 8.08 0.69 -15.16
N PRO A 95 7.75 0.89 -13.86
CA PRO A 95 8.67 1.50 -12.90
C PRO A 95 10.02 0.79 -12.79
N GLU A 96 10.05 -0.54 -12.88
CA GLU A 96 11.28 -1.31 -12.88
C GLU A 96 12.12 -1.08 -14.15
N GLN A 97 11.49 -0.95 -15.32
CA GLN A 97 12.19 -0.59 -16.56
C GLN A 97 12.76 0.83 -16.49
N ALA A 98 11.95 1.78 -15.99
CA ALA A 98 12.39 3.15 -15.79
C ALA A 98 13.59 3.27 -14.83
N LYS A 99 13.71 2.33 -13.87
CA LYS A 99 14.85 2.21 -12.94
C LYS A 99 16.02 1.42 -13.52
N GLY A 100 15.96 0.96 -14.77
CA GLY A 100 16.99 0.12 -15.38
C GLY A 100 17.10 -1.29 -14.79
N LYS A 101 16.09 -1.75 -14.05
CA LYS A 101 16.05 -3.09 -13.45
C LYS A 101 15.57 -4.12 -14.47
N SER A 102 15.87 -5.40 -14.21
CA SER A 102 15.36 -6.50 -15.05
C SER A 102 13.83 -6.53 -15.04
N ALA A 103 13.23 -6.58 -16.23
CA ALA A 103 11.80 -6.68 -16.45
C ALA A 103 11.39 -8.12 -16.69
N ASP A 104 10.36 -8.59 -15.96
CA ASP A 104 9.66 -9.85 -16.19
C ASP A 104 8.30 -9.61 -16.87
N GLN A 105 7.46 -10.62 -16.93
CA GLN A 105 6.10 -10.55 -17.52
C GLN A 105 5.22 -9.45 -16.93
N ARG A 106 5.47 -9.01 -15.70
CA ARG A 106 4.70 -7.95 -15.04
C ARG A 106 4.96 -6.56 -15.63
N ALA A 107 6.06 -6.38 -16.38
CA ALA A 107 6.26 -5.16 -17.16
C ALA A 107 5.24 -5.04 -18.31
N ASP A 108 4.90 -6.15 -18.96
CA ASP A 108 3.86 -6.17 -20.00
C ASP A 108 2.48 -5.93 -19.40
N ILE A 109 2.23 -6.41 -18.17
CA ILE A 109 0.97 -6.15 -17.44
C ILE A 109 0.82 -4.66 -17.10
N TRP A 110 1.90 -3.99 -16.71
CA TRP A 110 1.89 -2.54 -16.53
C TRP A 110 1.55 -1.82 -17.83
N ALA A 111 2.29 -2.13 -18.90
CA ALA A 111 2.06 -1.52 -20.21
C ALA A 111 0.64 -1.77 -20.72
N PHE A 112 0.11 -2.98 -20.52
CA PHE A 112 -1.29 -3.31 -20.80
C PHE A 112 -2.26 -2.40 -20.05
N GLY A 113 -2.05 -2.17 -18.76
CA GLY A 113 -2.88 -1.25 -17.96
C GLY A 113 -2.86 0.17 -18.51
N VAL A 114 -1.70 0.70 -18.90
CA VAL A 114 -1.58 2.03 -19.52
C VAL A 114 -2.33 2.08 -20.84
N ILE A 115 -2.21 1.06 -21.69
CA ILE A 115 -2.89 0.96 -22.97
C ILE A 115 -4.42 0.92 -22.81
N VAL A 116 -4.91 0.10 -21.88
CA VAL A 116 -6.36 0.00 -21.60
C VAL A 116 -6.91 1.34 -21.10
N HIS A 117 -6.19 2.04 -20.23
CA HIS A 117 -6.58 3.38 -19.80
C HIS A 117 -6.66 4.35 -20.99
N GLU A 118 -5.63 4.43 -21.82
CA GLU A 118 -5.60 5.32 -22.99
C GLU A 118 -6.69 4.96 -23.99
N LEU A 119 -6.95 3.67 -24.21
CA LEU A 119 -7.98 3.19 -25.12
C LEU A 119 -9.38 3.63 -24.70
N LEU A 120 -9.68 3.63 -23.40
CA LEU A 120 -10.99 3.96 -22.85
C LEU A 120 -11.20 5.46 -22.63
N THR A 121 -10.14 6.19 -22.29
CA THR A 121 -10.23 7.62 -21.96
C THR A 121 -9.81 8.53 -23.12
N GLY A 122 -9.02 8.01 -24.08
CA GLY A 122 -8.37 8.79 -25.12
C GLY A 122 -7.21 9.65 -24.59
N LYS A 123 -6.86 9.53 -23.30
CA LYS A 123 -5.83 10.34 -22.64
C LYS A 123 -4.67 9.48 -22.21
N ARG A 124 -3.46 9.98 -22.40
CA ARG A 124 -2.26 9.35 -21.85
C ARG A 124 -2.24 9.49 -20.34
N LEU A 125 -1.88 8.41 -19.66
CA LEU A 125 -1.76 8.39 -18.20
C LEU A 125 -0.55 9.20 -17.70
N PHE A 126 0.54 9.13 -18.47
CA PHE A 126 1.78 9.86 -18.18
C PHE A 126 2.15 10.73 -19.37
N THR A 127 2.40 12.02 -19.13
CA THR A 127 2.65 13.02 -20.17
C THR A 127 3.81 13.93 -19.75
N GLY A 128 4.57 14.44 -20.72
CA GLY A 128 5.68 15.36 -20.47
C GLY A 128 6.27 15.82 -21.80
N GLU A 129 7.04 16.87 -21.75
CA GLU A 129 7.77 17.41 -22.92
C GLU A 129 9.02 16.58 -23.24
N THR A 130 9.57 15.92 -22.21
CA THR A 130 10.76 15.08 -22.33
C THR A 130 10.52 13.66 -21.82
N ALA A 131 11.30 12.69 -22.30
CA ALA A 131 11.27 11.33 -21.79
C ALA A 131 11.59 11.26 -20.30
N VAL A 132 12.49 12.14 -19.81
CA VAL A 132 12.88 12.21 -18.39
C VAL A 132 11.70 12.63 -17.52
N GLU A 133 10.89 13.60 -17.95
CA GLU A 133 9.69 14.03 -17.23
C GLU A 133 8.65 12.90 -17.17
N ILE A 134 8.43 12.20 -18.29
CA ILE A 134 7.50 11.06 -18.35
C ILE A 134 7.96 9.96 -17.41
N LEU A 135 9.23 9.57 -17.45
CA LEU A 135 9.80 8.57 -16.55
C LEU A 135 9.73 9.02 -15.09
N GLY A 136 9.96 10.31 -14.81
CA GLY A 136 9.75 10.89 -13.49
C GLY A 136 8.34 10.71 -12.96
N GLN A 137 7.32 10.88 -13.82
CA GLN A 137 5.92 10.61 -13.46
C GLN A 137 5.65 9.12 -13.25
N VAL A 138 6.15 8.25 -14.13
CA VAL A 138 6.03 6.79 -13.98
C VAL A 138 6.60 6.34 -12.63
N LEU A 139 7.68 6.94 -12.17
CA LEU A 139 8.33 6.58 -10.92
C LEU A 139 7.62 7.14 -9.68
N ASN A 140 7.13 8.39 -9.76
CA ASN A 140 6.75 9.14 -8.56
C ASN A 140 5.25 9.46 -8.46
N ARG A 141 4.52 9.57 -9.60
CA ARG A 141 3.10 9.93 -9.61
C ARG A 141 2.24 8.68 -9.55
N GLU A 142 1.27 8.64 -8.61
CA GLU A 142 0.25 7.58 -8.59
C GLU A 142 -0.63 7.63 -9.85
N PRO A 143 -0.89 6.47 -10.50
CA PRO A 143 -1.75 6.41 -11.67
C PRO A 143 -3.19 6.79 -11.32
N ASP A 144 -3.71 7.83 -11.96
CA ASP A 144 -5.10 8.22 -11.79
C ASP A 144 -5.99 7.49 -12.81
N VAL A 145 -6.77 6.54 -12.33
CA VAL A 145 -7.69 5.74 -13.14
C VAL A 145 -9.14 6.19 -13.00
N SER A 146 -9.42 7.33 -12.36
CA SER A 146 -10.77 7.81 -12.06
C SER A 146 -11.61 8.14 -13.31
N GLU A 147 -10.97 8.56 -14.39
CA GLU A 147 -11.63 8.86 -15.67
C GLU A 147 -12.04 7.59 -16.43
N ALA A 148 -11.45 6.44 -16.13
CA ALA A 148 -11.84 5.18 -16.77
C ALA A 148 -13.20 4.69 -16.26
N PRO A 149 -13.96 3.94 -17.08
CA PRO A 149 -15.22 3.36 -16.64
C PRO A 149 -15.07 2.56 -15.34
N ARG A 150 -15.98 2.78 -14.37
CA ARG A 150 -15.91 2.17 -13.02
C ARG A 150 -15.68 0.66 -13.03
N ARG A 151 -16.25 -0.02 -14.03
CA ARG A 151 -16.10 -1.46 -14.22
C ARG A 151 -14.66 -1.90 -14.44
N VAL A 152 -13.82 -1.07 -15.06
CA VAL A 152 -12.44 -1.40 -15.43
C VAL A 152 -11.43 -0.87 -14.39
N GLN A 153 -11.84 0.06 -13.55
CA GLN A 153 -10.94 0.66 -12.54
C GLN A 153 -10.25 -0.37 -11.62
N PRO A 154 -10.93 -1.43 -11.13
CA PRO A 154 -10.25 -2.46 -10.33
C PRO A 154 -9.11 -3.13 -11.09
N LEU A 155 -9.35 -3.53 -12.36
CA LEU A 155 -8.32 -4.09 -13.23
C LEU A 155 -7.14 -3.14 -13.39
N LEU A 156 -7.42 -1.86 -13.71
CA LEU A 156 -6.37 -0.86 -13.91
C LEU A 156 -5.53 -0.67 -12.65
N ARG A 157 -6.13 -0.64 -11.46
CA ARG A 157 -5.38 -0.54 -10.20
C ARG A 157 -4.43 -1.70 -10.02
N TRP A 158 -4.88 -2.94 -10.23
CA TRP A 158 -4.02 -4.12 -10.13
C TRP A 158 -2.90 -4.16 -11.17
N CYS A 159 -3.17 -3.71 -12.40
CA CYS A 159 -2.15 -3.64 -13.45
C CYS A 159 -1.11 -2.53 -13.19
N LEU A 160 -1.54 -1.42 -12.59
CA LEU A 160 -0.75 -0.20 -12.43
C LEU A 160 -0.16 -0.04 -11.02
N GLU A 161 -0.06 -1.14 -10.26
CA GLU A 161 0.69 -1.17 -9.02
C GLU A 161 2.17 -0.92 -9.30
N LYS A 162 2.76 0.06 -8.60
CA LYS A 162 4.16 0.44 -8.81
C LYS A 162 5.14 -0.61 -8.32
N GLU A 163 4.85 -1.18 -7.17
CA GLU A 163 5.65 -2.29 -6.66
C GLU A 163 5.29 -3.57 -7.43
N ARG A 164 6.28 -4.10 -8.12
CA ARG A 164 6.12 -5.30 -8.97
C ARG A 164 5.47 -6.49 -8.24
N LYS A 165 5.81 -6.70 -6.96
CA LYS A 165 5.28 -7.81 -6.14
C LYS A 165 3.77 -7.70 -5.89
N ASP A 166 3.24 -6.49 -5.84
CA ASP A 166 1.84 -6.20 -5.55
C ASP A 166 0.99 -6.10 -6.83
N ARG A 167 1.66 -6.02 -8.00
CA ARG A 167 1.02 -6.02 -9.31
C ARG A 167 0.47 -7.40 -9.66
N LEU A 168 -0.55 -7.45 -10.50
CA LEU A 168 -1.13 -8.68 -11.05
C LEU A 168 -0.03 -9.67 -11.47
N ALA A 169 -0.13 -10.94 -11.04
CA ALA A 169 0.94 -11.91 -11.25
C ALA A 169 0.95 -12.49 -12.67
N ALA A 170 -0.23 -12.74 -13.23
CA ALA A 170 -0.43 -13.25 -14.57
C ALA A 170 -1.45 -12.42 -15.33
N ILE A 171 -1.22 -12.16 -16.61
CA ILE A 171 -2.13 -11.36 -17.44
C ILE A 171 -3.51 -12.03 -17.59
N GLY A 172 -3.57 -13.36 -17.53
CA GLY A 172 -4.82 -14.12 -17.60
C GLY A 172 -5.81 -13.81 -16.49
N ASP A 173 -5.33 -13.40 -15.31
CA ASP A 173 -6.19 -12.99 -14.19
C ASP A 173 -7.00 -11.73 -14.52
N ALA A 174 -6.55 -10.91 -15.46
CA ALA A 174 -7.28 -9.76 -15.95
C ALA A 174 -8.68 -10.12 -16.48
N ARG A 175 -8.87 -11.32 -17.05
CA ARG A 175 -10.18 -11.78 -17.52
C ARG A 175 -11.20 -11.88 -16.40
N ARG A 176 -10.78 -12.37 -15.22
CA ARG A 176 -11.66 -12.50 -14.04
C ARG A 176 -12.11 -11.12 -13.57
N LEU A 177 -11.19 -10.17 -13.48
CA LEU A 177 -11.50 -8.80 -13.06
C LEU A 177 -12.45 -8.09 -14.04
N LEU A 178 -12.34 -8.38 -15.34
CA LEU A 178 -13.28 -7.90 -16.35
C LEU A 178 -14.65 -8.56 -16.25
N ALA A 179 -14.72 -9.86 -15.93
CA ALA A 179 -15.96 -10.62 -15.77
C ALA A 179 -16.71 -10.26 -14.49
N GLU A 180 -16.01 -10.08 -13.37
CA GLU A 180 -16.59 -9.65 -12.09
C GLU A 180 -17.28 -8.28 -12.21
N GLY A 181 -16.75 -7.40 -13.04
CA GLY A 181 -17.42 -6.15 -13.40
C GLY A 181 -18.71 -6.33 -14.23
N GLU A 182 -18.95 -7.51 -14.84
CA GLU A 182 -20.22 -7.85 -15.53
C GLU A 182 -21.31 -8.29 -14.57
N THR A 183 -20.93 -8.99 -13.51
CA THR A 183 -21.86 -9.56 -12.53
C THR A 183 -22.17 -8.64 -11.35
N ALA A 184 -21.41 -7.56 -11.17
CA ALA A 184 -21.82 -6.54 -10.25
C ALA A 184 -23.14 -5.94 -10.79
N PRO A 185 -24.32 -6.29 -10.25
CA PRO A 185 -25.48 -5.48 -10.56
C PRO A 185 -25.07 -4.07 -10.23
N VAL A 186 -25.41 -3.12 -11.08
CA VAL A 186 -25.58 -1.74 -10.66
C VAL A 186 -26.65 -1.82 -9.56
N ALA A 187 -26.25 -2.25 -8.39
CA ALA A 187 -26.93 -1.91 -7.19
C ALA A 187 -26.80 -0.41 -7.17
N ALA A 188 -27.70 0.23 -7.91
CA ALA A 188 -28.07 1.59 -7.62
C ALA A 188 -28.13 1.62 -6.10
N ALA A 189 -27.16 2.30 -5.49
CA ALA A 189 -27.17 2.58 -4.09
C ALA A 189 -28.28 3.59 -3.82
N THR A 190 -29.49 3.17 -4.12
CA THR A 190 -30.73 3.66 -3.55
C THR A 190 -31.01 2.75 -2.34
N ALA A 191 -30.08 2.72 -1.39
CA ALA A 191 -30.50 2.51 -0.03
C ALA A 191 -31.47 3.66 0.24
N PRO A 192 -32.76 3.38 0.44
CA PRO A 192 -33.76 4.42 0.55
C PRO A 192 -33.30 5.37 1.65
N MET A 193 -33.23 6.66 1.31
CA MET A 193 -32.63 7.72 2.16
C MET A 193 -33.22 7.75 3.59
N TRP A 194 -34.39 7.14 3.78
CA TRP A 194 -35.04 6.99 5.08
C TRP A 194 -34.41 5.93 6.02
N ARG A 195 -33.60 4.99 5.50
CA ARG A 195 -32.88 4.02 6.37
C ARG A 195 -31.66 4.63 7.06
N ARG A 196 -31.09 5.71 6.54
CA ARG A 196 -29.95 6.40 7.17
C ARG A 196 -30.31 7.02 8.54
N PRO A 197 -31.44 7.77 8.69
CA PRO A 197 -31.80 8.29 10.00
C PRO A 197 -32.17 7.20 11.01
N VAL A 198 -32.80 6.10 10.58
CA VAL A 198 -33.15 4.98 11.48
C VAL A 198 -31.89 4.30 12.04
N ALA A 199 -30.87 4.08 11.23
CA ALA A 199 -29.60 3.50 11.72
C ALA A 199 -28.92 4.43 12.76
N TRP A 200 -28.95 5.74 12.53
CA TRP A 200 -28.41 6.72 13.49
C TRP A 200 -29.26 6.83 14.75
N LEU A 201 -30.60 6.71 14.66
CA LEU A 201 -31.47 6.69 15.82
C LEU A 201 -31.27 5.43 16.68
N VAL A 202 -31.06 4.26 16.06
CA VAL A 202 -30.74 3.03 16.78
C VAL A 202 -29.36 3.13 17.44
N ALA A 203 -28.37 3.67 16.76
CA ALA A 203 -27.04 3.89 17.34
C ALA A 203 -27.07 4.91 18.50
N ALA A 204 -27.83 5.99 18.38
CA ALA A 204 -28.01 6.97 19.43
C ALA A 204 -28.76 6.38 20.65
N ALA A 205 -29.82 5.58 20.42
CA ALA A 205 -30.53 4.89 21.49
C ALA A 205 -29.65 3.87 22.21
N ALA A 206 -28.81 3.12 21.47
CA ALA A 206 -27.84 2.19 22.05
C ALA A 206 -26.77 2.90 22.89
N LEU A 207 -26.30 4.07 22.42
CA LEU A 207 -25.34 4.89 23.17
C LEU A 207 -25.96 5.43 24.47
N VAL A 208 -27.19 5.94 24.42
CA VAL A 208 -27.91 6.41 25.60
C VAL A 208 -28.14 5.28 26.60
N ALA A 209 -28.54 4.10 26.12
CA ALA A 209 -28.71 2.92 26.98
C ALA A 209 -27.36 2.48 27.60
N ALA A 210 -26.29 2.50 26.85
CA ALA A 210 -24.95 2.20 27.35
C ALA A 210 -24.49 3.18 28.43
N VAL A 211 -24.76 4.48 28.25
CA VAL A 211 -24.46 5.53 29.24
C VAL A 211 -25.34 5.38 30.48
N ALA A 212 -26.63 5.06 30.31
CA ALA A 212 -27.58 4.88 31.45
C ALA A 212 -27.26 3.61 32.27
N LEU A 213 -26.72 2.56 31.62
CA LEU A 213 -26.30 1.31 32.28
C LEU A 213 -24.87 1.37 32.81
N TRP A 214 -24.11 2.38 32.42
CA TRP A 214 -22.76 2.56 32.93
C TRP A 214 -22.84 3.03 34.39
N LYS A 215 -22.78 2.08 35.30
CA LYS A 215 -22.41 2.37 36.67
C LYS A 215 -20.94 2.75 36.65
N GLY A 216 -20.67 4.07 36.65
CA GLY A 216 -19.31 4.59 36.76
C GLY A 216 -18.57 3.93 37.91
N PRO A 217 -17.24 3.88 37.85
CA PRO A 217 -16.47 3.32 38.96
C PRO A 217 -16.90 4.06 40.23
N THR A 218 -17.34 3.28 41.23
CA THR A 218 -17.63 3.84 42.55
C THR A 218 -16.40 4.58 43.02
N PRO A 219 -16.51 5.83 43.53
CA PRO A 219 -15.37 6.51 44.10
C PRO A 219 -14.79 5.59 45.18
N VAL A 220 -13.57 5.16 45.00
CA VAL A 220 -12.83 4.48 46.07
C VAL A 220 -12.60 5.56 47.10
N GLU A 221 -13.30 5.48 48.23
CA GLU A 221 -13.08 6.34 49.38
C GLU A 221 -11.61 6.07 49.79
N GLN A 222 -10.74 7.03 49.48
CA GLN A 222 -9.34 6.96 49.91
C GLN A 222 -9.32 7.11 51.42
N ALA A 223 -9.26 5.98 52.10
CA ALA A 223 -9.01 5.97 53.52
C ALA A 223 -7.63 6.59 53.77
N GLU A 224 -7.62 7.80 54.38
CA GLU A 224 -6.37 8.43 54.82
C GLU A 224 -5.78 7.54 55.94
N ALA A 225 -4.79 6.72 55.62
CA ALA A 225 -4.05 5.96 56.60
C ALA A 225 -3.06 6.93 57.28
N ARG A 226 -3.34 7.31 58.50
CA ARG A 226 -2.39 8.03 59.35
C ARG A 226 -1.47 6.99 60.03
N LEU A 227 -0.24 6.97 59.60
CA LEU A 227 0.79 6.09 60.13
C LEU A 227 1.66 6.88 61.15
N THR A 228 1.76 6.39 62.35
CA THR A 228 2.68 6.91 63.38
C THR A 228 3.88 5.98 63.50
N ILE A 229 5.06 6.48 63.16
CA ILE A 229 6.31 5.73 63.29
C ILE A 229 6.87 6.07 64.67
N ALA A 230 6.83 5.12 65.62
CA ALA A 230 7.48 5.26 66.91
C ALA A 230 8.99 4.98 66.76
N LEU A 231 9.80 5.99 67.01
CA LEU A 231 11.24 5.87 67.03
C LEU A 231 11.72 5.51 68.45
N PRO A 232 12.73 4.63 68.62
CA PRO A 232 13.38 4.42 69.88
C PRO A 232 13.95 5.71 70.43
N SER A 233 14.06 5.79 71.78
CA SER A 233 14.54 6.99 72.50
C SER A 233 15.92 7.40 71.99
N GLY A 234 16.07 8.63 71.52
CA GLY A 234 17.37 9.18 71.09
C GLY A 234 17.67 9.06 69.57
N GLN A 235 16.69 8.64 68.76
CA GLN A 235 16.82 8.64 67.29
C GLN A 235 15.94 9.74 66.63
N GLU A 236 16.48 10.43 65.64
CA GLU A 236 15.77 11.40 64.83
C GLU A 236 15.68 10.94 63.38
N LEU A 237 14.57 11.32 62.69
CA LEU A 237 14.43 11.04 61.27
C LEU A 237 15.15 12.12 60.45
N PRO A 238 16.29 11.84 59.85
CA PRO A 238 17.06 12.83 59.10
C PRO A 238 16.49 13.08 57.69
N SER A 239 15.52 12.28 57.23
CA SER A 239 14.95 12.37 55.86
C SER A 239 13.47 11.97 55.85
N TYR A 240 12.77 12.38 54.80
CA TYR A 240 11.37 12.00 54.59
C TYR A 240 11.29 10.50 54.27
N PRO A 241 10.32 9.76 54.86
CA PRO A 241 10.10 8.36 54.52
C PRO A 241 9.59 8.23 53.08
N ALA A 242 10.11 7.25 52.35
CA ALA A 242 9.66 6.90 51.02
C ALA A 242 8.72 5.68 51.07
N ILE A 243 7.62 5.73 50.32
CA ILE A 243 6.66 4.65 50.20
C ILE A 243 6.90 3.96 48.88
N THR A 244 6.91 2.63 48.86
CA THR A 244 6.99 1.85 47.58
C THR A 244 5.76 2.08 46.73
N SER A 245 5.89 1.95 45.39
CA SER A 245 4.84 2.19 44.44
C SER A 245 3.59 1.32 44.61
N ASP A 246 3.72 0.17 45.29
CA ASP A 246 2.62 -0.73 45.66
C ASP A 246 1.92 -0.34 46.97
N GLY A 247 2.43 0.70 47.66
CA GLY A 247 1.88 1.21 48.91
C GLY A 247 2.02 0.28 50.13
N LYS A 248 2.80 -0.82 50.04
CA LYS A 248 2.87 -1.85 51.10
C LYS A 248 4.07 -1.73 51.99
N THR A 249 5.10 -1.00 51.60
CA THR A 249 6.35 -0.90 52.35
C THR A 249 6.79 0.55 52.48
N ILE A 250 7.23 0.94 53.68
CA ILE A 250 7.83 2.24 53.96
C ILE A 250 9.32 2.03 54.22
N ALA A 251 10.16 2.75 53.53
CA ALA A 251 11.60 2.80 53.77
C ALA A 251 11.95 4.14 54.45
N TYR A 252 12.62 4.07 55.54
CA TYR A 252 13.14 5.24 56.25
C TYR A 252 14.54 5.02 56.79
N THR A 253 15.25 6.10 56.99
CA THR A 253 16.58 6.07 57.60
C THR A 253 16.49 6.61 59.02
N ALA A 254 17.12 5.94 60.01
CA ALA A 254 17.23 6.41 61.37
C ALA A 254 18.72 6.52 61.73
N ARG A 255 19.14 7.59 62.36
CA ARG A 255 20.53 7.77 62.83
C ARG A 255 20.67 7.44 64.26
N PRO A 256 21.57 6.51 64.61
CA PRO A 256 22.35 6.55 65.84
C PRO A 256 23.81 6.87 65.49
N GLY A 257 24.26 8.10 65.66
CA GLY A 257 25.64 8.46 65.94
C GLY A 257 26.83 7.94 65.09
N SER A 258 26.62 7.39 63.87
CA SER A 258 27.69 6.87 63.01
C SER A 258 27.48 7.21 61.51
N ASP A 259 28.56 7.33 60.76
CA ASP A 259 28.69 8.01 59.48
C ASP A 259 27.90 7.44 58.28
N GLU A 260 27.23 6.29 58.36
CA GLU A 260 26.32 5.79 57.30
C GLU A 260 24.99 5.32 57.92
N PRO A 261 23.85 5.92 57.55
CA PRO A 261 22.56 5.53 58.10
C PRO A 261 22.06 4.24 57.43
N PRO A 262 21.77 3.16 58.15
CA PRO A 262 21.15 1.97 57.57
C PRO A 262 19.71 2.25 57.14
N LEU A 263 19.31 1.68 55.99
CA LEU A 263 17.96 1.69 55.47
C LEU A 263 17.12 0.60 56.17
N PHE A 264 16.01 1.00 56.78
CA PHE A 264 15.07 0.07 57.39
C PHE A 264 13.80 -0.08 56.52
N PRO A 265 13.65 -1.16 55.74
CA PRO A 265 12.38 -1.46 55.10
C PRO A 265 11.41 -2.09 56.10
N ARG A 266 10.19 -1.55 56.21
CA ARG A 266 9.17 -2.11 57.11
C ARG A 266 7.82 -2.17 56.39
N GLY A 267 7.16 -3.32 56.39
CA GLY A 267 5.81 -3.48 55.87
C GLY A 267 4.79 -2.66 56.67
N ILE A 268 3.85 -2.04 56.02
CA ILE A 268 2.81 -1.19 56.66
C ILE A 268 2.06 -1.96 57.75
N ASN A 269 1.79 -3.24 57.55
CA ASN A 269 1.10 -4.11 58.50
C ASN A 269 1.95 -4.52 59.72
N ALA A 270 3.25 -4.18 59.76
CA ALA A 270 4.15 -4.50 60.82
C ALA A 270 4.55 -3.29 61.72
N LEU A 271 3.92 -2.13 61.47
CA LEU A 271 4.21 -0.90 62.21
C LEU A 271 3.64 -0.88 63.64
N ASP A 272 2.62 -1.73 63.90
CA ASP A 272 1.99 -1.83 65.24
C ASP A 272 2.55 -2.99 66.10
N ALA A 273 3.55 -3.74 65.65
CA ALA A 273 4.19 -4.77 66.46
C ALA A 273 5.25 -4.16 67.40
N PRO A 274 5.16 -4.36 68.70
CA PRO A 274 6.20 -3.92 69.63
C PRO A 274 7.53 -4.62 69.32
N ALA A 275 8.61 -3.88 69.47
CA ALA A 275 9.97 -4.30 69.20
C ALA A 275 10.42 -5.46 70.13
#